data_112befee0a4daa62e654d159890f407f
#
_entry.id   112befee0a4daa62e654d159890f407f
#
_cell.length_a   1.000
_cell.length_b   1.000
_cell.length_c   1.000
_cell.angle_alpha   90.00
_cell.angle_beta   90.00
_cell.angle_gamma   90.00
#
_symmetry.space_group_name_H-M   'P 1'
#
loop_
_entity.id
_entity.type
_entity.pdbx_description
1 polymer ?
#
loop_
_entity_poly.entity_id
_entity_poly.type
_entity_poly.pdbx_seq_one_letter_code
_entity_poly.pdbx_strand_id
1 'polypeptide(L)'
;YGESDKPHDIEAYSMKNMTNDVIGIVDALGYDTAITIGHDWGGPIALNTAALNEHRITATGTMSVPFTGRGPMPTLDLWREIYKDKFFYQLYFQKEGIAEEEFESDLKRSLFITYTNSDGRGMKHNLEKGQSGLMPQKDKHSSFLEGMEVFEDFPDWFSPEDLDYFVSQ
;
A
#
# COMPACT_ATOMS: atom_id res chain seq x y z
N TYR A 1 -10.04 -6.73 0.12
CA TYR A 1 -11.18 -5.77 0.18
C TYR A 1 -12.50 -6.43 0.64
N GLY A 2 -12.47 -7.73 0.95
CA GLY A 2 -13.62 -8.45 1.43
C GLY A 2 -14.82 -8.37 0.46
N GLU A 3 -15.96 -7.99 0.99
CA GLU A 3 -17.21 -7.88 0.22
C GLU A 3 -17.41 -6.53 -0.50
N SER A 4 -16.47 -5.58 -0.34
CA SER A 4 -16.55 -4.30 -1.07
C SER A 4 -16.42 -4.51 -2.57
N ASP A 5 -17.12 -3.70 -3.35
CA ASP A 5 -17.00 -3.70 -4.80
C ASP A 5 -15.56 -3.35 -5.25
N LYS A 6 -15.13 -3.95 -6.34
CA LYS A 6 -13.79 -3.77 -6.94
C LYS A 6 -13.94 -3.41 -8.42
N PRO A 7 -14.42 -2.19 -8.73
CA PRO A 7 -14.60 -1.77 -10.12
C PRO A 7 -13.27 -1.75 -10.87
N HIS A 8 -13.27 -2.18 -12.14
CA HIS A 8 -12.08 -2.14 -13.01
C HIS A 8 -11.81 -0.75 -13.61
N ASP A 9 -12.76 0.17 -13.53
CA ASP A 9 -12.58 1.53 -14.03
C ASP A 9 -11.59 2.29 -13.14
N ILE A 10 -10.48 2.74 -13.71
CA ILE A 10 -9.44 3.51 -13.02
C ILE A 10 -10.01 4.80 -12.40
N GLU A 11 -10.97 5.45 -13.04
CA GLU A 11 -11.60 6.66 -12.53
C GLU A 11 -12.35 6.42 -11.22
N ALA A 12 -12.85 5.21 -10.96
CA ALA A 12 -13.46 4.86 -9.68
C ALA A 12 -12.50 5.05 -8.50
N TYR A 13 -11.20 4.93 -8.73
CA TYR A 13 -10.14 5.12 -7.73
C TYR A 13 -9.53 6.51 -7.77
N SER A 14 -10.14 7.46 -8.47
CA SER A 14 -9.70 8.85 -8.39
C SER A 14 -9.87 9.38 -6.96
N MET A 15 -8.96 10.28 -6.54
CA MET A 15 -9.03 10.86 -5.18
C MET A 15 -10.41 11.47 -4.90
N LYS A 16 -11.04 12.07 -5.90
CA LYS A 16 -12.38 12.63 -5.76
C LYS A 16 -13.43 11.57 -5.42
N ASN A 17 -13.40 10.42 -6.13
CA ASN A 17 -14.36 9.35 -5.89
C ASN A 17 -14.10 8.67 -4.54
N MET A 18 -12.85 8.40 -4.20
CA MET A 18 -12.50 7.83 -2.89
C MET A 18 -12.90 8.74 -1.73
N THR A 19 -12.80 10.06 -1.86
CA THR A 19 -13.30 11.00 -0.84
C THR A 19 -14.82 11.03 -0.78
N ASN A 20 -15.51 10.88 -1.90
CA ASN A 20 -16.96 10.76 -1.94
C ASN A 20 -17.46 9.47 -1.25
N ASP A 21 -16.72 8.36 -1.40
CA ASP A 21 -17.02 7.11 -0.70
C ASP A 21 -16.95 7.29 0.82
N VAL A 22 -15.92 7.98 1.32
CA VAL A 22 -15.82 8.31 2.75
C VAL A 22 -17.04 9.13 3.23
N ILE A 23 -17.42 10.16 2.49
CA ILE A 23 -18.61 10.95 2.83
C ILE A 23 -19.89 10.11 2.74
N GLY A 24 -20.00 9.24 1.73
CA GLY A 24 -21.11 8.29 1.61
C GLY A 24 -21.26 7.37 2.81
N ILE A 25 -20.15 6.92 3.39
CA ILE A 25 -20.15 6.12 4.63
C ILE A 25 -20.68 6.97 5.80
N VAL A 26 -20.22 8.22 5.95
CA VAL A 26 -20.70 9.14 7.00
C VAL A 26 -22.21 9.35 6.89
N ASP A 27 -22.71 9.55 5.65
CA ASP A 27 -24.13 9.74 5.35
C ASP A 27 -24.93 8.46 5.68
N ALA A 28 -24.46 7.30 5.24
CA ALA A 28 -25.12 6.02 5.47
C ALA A 28 -25.22 5.67 6.97
N LEU A 29 -24.26 6.14 7.77
CA LEU A 29 -24.27 6.00 9.24
C LEU A 29 -25.14 7.06 9.94
N GLY A 30 -25.69 8.03 9.21
CA GLY A 30 -26.57 9.07 9.72
C GLY A 30 -25.84 10.17 10.53
N TYR A 31 -24.56 10.40 10.25
CA TYR A 31 -23.80 11.46 10.93
C TYR A 31 -23.67 12.71 10.06
N ASP A 32 -23.82 13.87 10.67
CA ASP A 32 -23.59 15.17 10.01
C ASP A 32 -22.09 15.46 9.82
N THR A 33 -21.27 15.03 10.78
CA THR A 33 -19.82 15.27 10.78
C THR A 33 -19.06 14.04 11.25
N ALA A 34 -17.77 13.99 10.87
CA ALA A 34 -16.85 12.91 11.29
C ALA A 34 -15.44 13.43 11.52
N ILE A 35 -14.62 12.58 12.12
CA ILE A 35 -13.15 12.71 12.15
C ILE A 35 -12.59 11.61 11.25
N THR A 36 -11.63 11.95 10.38
CA THR A 36 -10.96 10.98 9.53
C THR A 36 -9.52 10.74 9.98
N ILE A 37 -9.13 9.46 10.07
CA ILE A 37 -7.75 9.07 10.35
C ILE A 37 -7.36 8.03 9.32
N GLY A 38 -6.24 8.23 8.64
CA GLY A 38 -5.76 7.35 7.58
C GLY A 38 -4.32 6.90 7.78
N HIS A 39 -4.05 5.65 7.42
CA HIS A 39 -2.71 5.08 7.35
C HIS A 39 -2.37 4.73 5.90
N ASP A 40 -1.10 4.92 5.50
CA ASP A 40 -0.59 4.67 4.15
C ASP A 40 -1.43 5.40 3.09
N TRP A 41 -2.02 4.73 2.11
CA TRP A 41 -2.95 5.32 1.13
C TRP A 41 -4.19 5.97 1.76
N GLY A 42 -4.62 5.49 2.92
CA GLY A 42 -5.69 6.11 3.69
C GLY A 42 -5.33 7.51 4.20
N GLY A 43 -4.04 7.82 4.36
CA GLY A 43 -3.59 9.16 4.76
C GLY A 43 -3.97 10.24 3.75
N PRO A 44 -3.54 10.17 2.48
CA PRO A 44 -3.98 11.09 1.43
C PRO A 44 -5.50 11.15 1.27
N ILE A 45 -6.20 10.01 1.38
CA ILE A 45 -7.67 9.98 1.30
C ILE A 45 -8.29 10.78 2.44
N ALA A 46 -7.87 10.53 3.70
CA ALA A 46 -8.39 11.23 4.88
C ALA A 46 -8.16 12.75 4.79
N LEU A 47 -6.95 13.16 4.39
CA LEU A 47 -6.58 14.57 4.24
C LEU A 47 -7.37 15.26 3.12
N ASN A 48 -7.50 14.62 1.96
CA ASN A 48 -8.29 15.19 0.86
C ASN A 48 -9.79 15.21 1.17
N THR A 49 -10.30 14.20 1.91
CA THR A 49 -11.70 14.24 2.38
C THR A 49 -11.95 15.46 3.25
N ALA A 50 -11.05 15.75 4.19
CA ALA A 50 -11.17 16.93 5.04
C ALA A 50 -11.05 18.23 4.24
N ALA A 51 -10.08 18.34 3.31
CA ALA A 51 -9.87 19.52 2.51
C ALA A 51 -11.04 19.84 1.54
N LEU A 52 -11.67 18.80 1.00
CA LEU A 52 -12.80 18.95 0.07
C LEU A 52 -14.17 19.07 0.77
N ASN A 53 -14.25 18.68 2.04
CA ASN A 53 -15.50 18.61 2.80
C ASN A 53 -15.30 19.19 4.23
N GLU A 54 -14.76 20.41 4.33
CA GLU A 54 -14.40 21.06 5.60
C GLU A 54 -15.56 21.19 6.60
N HIS A 55 -16.79 21.31 6.10
CA HIS A 55 -18.02 21.37 6.91
C HIS A 55 -18.48 20.00 7.41
N ARG A 56 -17.98 18.91 6.85
CA ARG A 56 -18.33 17.52 7.18
C ARG A 56 -17.24 16.83 8.02
N ILE A 57 -15.98 17.24 7.85
CA ILE A 57 -14.82 16.64 8.55
C ILE A 57 -14.26 17.66 9.54
N THR A 58 -14.48 17.41 10.82
CA THR A 58 -14.11 18.34 11.90
C THR A 58 -12.65 18.24 12.33
N ALA A 59 -12.01 17.10 12.08
CA ALA A 59 -10.58 16.88 12.30
C ALA A 59 -10.07 15.74 11.40
N THR A 60 -8.78 15.75 11.10
CA THR A 60 -8.14 14.70 10.33
C THR A 60 -6.73 14.41 10.85
N GLY A 61 -6.29 13.17 10.73
CA GLY A 61 -4.96 12.72 11.08
C GLY A 61 -4.42 11.70 10.09
N THR A 62 -3.07 11.62 10.00
CA THR A 62 -2.42 10.63 9.15
C THR A 62 -1.31 9.90 9.89
N MET A 63 -1.09 8.65 9.50
CA MET A 63 0.04 7.83 9.92
C MET A 63 0.85 7.43 8.69
N SER A 64 2.16 7.53 8.77
CA SER A 64 3.16 7.17 7.75
C SER A 64 3.26 8.12 6.54
N VAL A 65 2.15 8.63 6.03
CA VAL A 65 2.14 9.47 4.81
C VAL A 65 1.69 10.90 5.17
N PRO A 66 2.60 11.89 5.14
CA PRO A 66 2.26 13.29 5.42
C PRO A 66 1.53 13.93 4.23
N PHE A 67 0.91 15.08 4.47
CA PHE A 67 0.37 15.89 3.40
C PHE A 67 1.49 16.50 2.55
N THR A 68 1.50 16.20 1.27
CA THR A 68 2.50 16.74 0.33
C THR A 68 1.94 17.74 -0.66
N GLY A 69 0.62 17.94 -0.69
CA GLY A 69 -0.03 18.76 -1.71
C GLY A 69 0.07 18.16 -3.11
N ARG A 70 -0.29 18.95 -4.11
CA ARG A 70 -0.20 18.53 -5.51
C ARG A 70 1.22 18.81 -6.03
N GLY A 71 1.87 17.75 -6.52
CA GLY A 71 3.18 17.86 -7.15
C GLY A 71 3.16 18.57 -8.51
N PRO A 72 4.33 18.92 -9.06
CA PRO A 72 4.46 19.62 -10.34
C PRO A 72 4.12 18.74 -11.54
N MET A 73 4.09 17.42 -11.38
CA MET A 73 3.78 16.42 -12.41
C MET A 73 3.01 15.25 -11.80
N PRO A 74 2.38 14.39 -12.62
CA PRO A 74 1.75 13.16 -12.14
C PRO A 74 2.76 12.27 -11.39
N THR A 75 2.34 11.70 -10.26
CA THR A 75 3.21 10.94 -9.37
C THR A 75 3.89 9.76 -10.06
N LEU A 76 3.19 9.03 -10.93
CA LEU A 76 3.79 7.92 -11.68
C LEU A 76 4.88 8.37 -12.65
N ASP A 77 4.74 9.55 -13.26
CA ASP A 77 5.78 10.08 -14.15
C ASP A 77 7.02 10.50 -13.35
N LEU A 78 6.80 11.09 -12.17
CA LEU A 78 7.89 11.39 -11.24
C LEU A 78 8.64 10.12 -10.81
N TRP A 79 7.92 9.05 -10.47
CA TRP A 79 8.55 7.77 -10.11
C TRP A 79 9.30 7.13 -11.29
N ARG A 80 8.79 7.21 -12.52
CA ARG A 80 9.49 6.73 -13.71
C ARG A 80 10.83 7.45 -13.93
N GLU A 81 10.88 8.75 -13.65
CA GLU A 81 12.13 9.52 -13.75
C GLU A 81 13.12 9.15 -12.63
N ILE A 82 12.65 9.08 -11.38
CA ILE A 82 13.50 8.78 -10.21
C ILE A 82 14.04 7.35 -10.27
N TYR A 83 13.21 6.38 -10.65
CA TYR A 83 13.52 4.95 -10.62
C TYR A 83 13.75 4.35 -12.01
N LYS A 84 14.19 5.16 -12.99
CA LYS A 84 14.36 4.74 -14.40
C LYS A 84 15.21 3.47 -14.57
N ASP A 85 16.19 3.23 -13.70
CA ASP A 85 17.13 2.10 -13.74
C ASP A 85 17.02 1.18 -12.53
N LYS A 86 16.05 1.40 -11.64
CA LYS A 86 15.88 0.67 -10.39
C LYS A 86 14.46 0.14 -10.26
N PHE A 87 14.32 -0.97 -9.57
CA PHE A 87 13.01 -1.47 -9.17
C PHE A 87 12.31 -0.50 -8.24
N PHE A 88 11.04 -0.25 -8.49
CA PHE A 88 10.16 0.43 -7.56
C PHE A 88 8.77 -0.22 -7.58
N TYR A 89 8.33 -0.71 -6.44
CA TYR A 89 7.13 -1.54 -6.33
C TYR A 89 5.86 -0.87 -6.85
N GLN A 90 5.70 0.44 -6.67
CA GLN A 90 4.52 1.14 -7.20
C GLN A 90 4.48 1.14 -8.73
N LEU A 91 5.62 1.17 -9.41
CA LEU A 91 5.69 1.03 -10.87
C LEU A 91 5.50 -0.43 -11.32
N TYR A 92 5.97 -1.37 -10.51
CA TYR A 92 5.76 -2.80 -10.75
C TYR A 92 4.27 -3.14 -10.72
N PHE A 93 3.53 -2.69 -9.72
CA PHE A 93 2.09 -2.92 -9.56
C PHE A 93 1.21 -2.19 -10.60
N GLN A 94 1.77 -1.31 -11.44
CA GLN A 94 1.00 -0.72 -12.54
C GLN A 94 0.79 -1.68 -13.73
N LYS A 95 1.47 -2.81 -13.73
CA LYS A 95 1.36 -3.82 -14.79
C LYS A 95 0.37 -4.89 -14.36
N GLU A 96 -0.83 -4.81 -14.90
CA GLU A 96 -1.90 -5.77 -14.62
C GLU A 96 -1.47 -7.21 -14.93
N GLY A 97 -1.76 -8.12 -14.02
CA GLY A 97 -1.46 -9.55 -14.14
C GLY A 97 -0.05 -9.99 -13.70
N ILE A 98 0.92 -9.08 -13.66
CA ILE A 98 2.31 -9.45 -13.35
C ILE A 98 2.49 -9.77 -11.85
N ALA A 99 1.93 -8.93 -10.99
CA ALA A 99 1.99 -9.15 -9.55
C ALA A 99 1.14 -10.37 -9.15
N GLU A 100 -0.03 -10.51 -9.74
CA GLU A 100 -0.94 -11.63 -9.53
C GLU A 100 -0.24 -12.95 -9.90
N GLU A 101 0.38 -13.04 -11.07
CA GLU A 101 1.12 -14.23 -11.51
C GLU A 101 2.25 -14.59 -10.54
N GLU A 102 3.03 -13.59 -10.08
CA GLU A 102 4.11 -13.83 -9.12
C GLU A 102 3.59 -14.32 -7.78
N PHE A 103 2.59 -13.63 -7.21
CA PHE A 103 2.11 -13.94 -5.86
C PHE A 103 1.29 -15.21 -5.80
N GLU A 104 0.43 -15.45 -6.77
CA GLU A 104 -0.48 -16.60 -6.82
C GLU A 104 0.22 -17.89 -7.24
N SER A 105 1.43 -17.82 -7.81
CA SER A 105 2.23 -19.02 -8.12
C SER A 105 2.51 -19.89 -6.89
N ASP A 106 2.70 -19.25 -5.72
CA ASP A 106 2.75 -19.86 -4.38
C ASP A 106 2.33 -18.80 -3.36
N LEU A 107 1.02 -18.62 -3.23
CA LEU A 107 0.45 -17.53 -2.43
C LEU A 107 0.91 -17.56 -0.97
N LYS A 108 0.96 -18.75 -0.37
CA LYS A 108 1.40 -18.91 1.04
C LYS A 108 2.83 -18.45 1.23
N ARG A 109 3.72 -18.89 0.35
CA ARG A 109 5.13 -18.49 0.37
C ARG A 109 5.30 -17.00 0.10
N SER A 110 4.59 -16.46 -0.89
CA SER A 110 4.66 -15.04 -1.28
C SER A 110 4.23 -14.12 -0.15
N LEU A 111 3.12 -14.43 0.52
CA LEU A 111 2.64 -13.69 1.69
C LEU A 111 3.63 -13.80 2.86
N PHE A 112 4.13 -14.99 3.15
CA PHE A 112 5.12 -15.19 4.22
C PHE A 112 6.37 -14.33 4.01
N ILE A 113 6.97 -14.38 2.81
CA ILE A 113 8.15 -13.57 2.47
C ILE A 113 7.84 -12.08 2.60
N THR A 114 6.71 -11.63 2.07
CA THR A 114 6.33 -10.22 2.10
C THR A 114 6.18 -9.71 3.52
N TYR A 115 5.42 -10.40 4.37
CA TYR A 115 5.19 -9.98 5.76
C TYR A 115 6.47 -10.03 6.59
N THR A 116 7.26 -11.09 6.47
CA THR A 116 8.50 -11.24 7.25
C THR A 116 9.63 -10.30 6.81
N ASN A 117 9.60 -9.79 5.58
CA ASN A 117 10.52 -8.73 5.14
C ASN A 117 9.99 -7.31 5.43
N SER A 118 8.71 -7.14 5.69
CA SER A 118 8.11 -5.85 6.03
C SER A 118 8.27 -5.48 7.51
N ASP A 119 8.75 -6.38 8.35
CA ASP A 119 9.16 -6.10 9.72
C ASP A 119 10.63 -5.66 9.80
N GLY A 120 11.11 -5.31 10.97
CA GLY A 120 12.49 -4.85 11.18
C GLY A 120 13.57 -5.86 10.78
N ARG A 121 13.27 -7.14 10.62
CA ARG A 121 14.20 -8.19 10.20
C ARG A 121 14.67 -8.00 8.76
N GLY A 122 13.73 -7.74 7.84
CA GLY A 122 14.05 -7.49 6.43
C GLY A 122 14.96 -6.26 6.28
N MET A 123 14.63 -5.17 6.96
CA MET A 123 15.49 -3.98 6.96
C MET A 123 16.88 -4.26 7.54
N LYS A 124 16.97 -4.96 8.67
CA LYS A 124 18.24 -5.34 9.27
C LYS A 124 19.10 -6.17 8.32
N HIS A 125 18.49 -7.18 7.68
CA HIS A 125 19.15 -8.03 6.70
C HIS A 125 19.71 -7.22 5.51
N ASN A 126 18.92 -6.29 4.97
CA ASN A 126 19.37 -5.41 3.89
C ASN A 126 20.54 -4.51 4.31
N LEU A 127 20.48 -3.95 5.52
CA LEU A 127 21.58 -3.14 6.07
C LEU A 127 22.88 -3.95 6.25
N GLU A 128 22.80 -5.20 6.71
CA GLU A 128 23.95 -6.10 6.84
C GLU A 128 24.57 -6.43 5.47
N LYS A 129 23.78 -6.42 4.41
CA LYS A 129 24.26 -6.54 3.01
C LYS A 129 24.72 -5.21 2.39
N GLY A 130 24.78 -4.13 3.16
CA GLY A 130 25.20 -2.81 2.69
C GLY A 130 24.14 -2.09 1.83
N GLN A 131 22.90 -2.53 1.90
CA GLN A 131 21.75 -1.90 1.23
C GLN A 131 20.98 -1.03 2.22
N SER A 132 20.28 -0.02 1.73
CA SER A 132 19.43 0.85 2.53
C SER A 132 17.97 0.66 2.16
N GLY A 133 17.07 0.61 3.17
CA GLY A 133 15.63 0.55 2.97
C GLY A 133 15.01 -0.79 3.32
N LEU A 134 13.67 -0.82 3.27
CA LEU A 134 12.86 -2.00 3.58
C LEU A 134 12.94 -3.09 2.51
N MET A 135 13.21 -2.68 1.26
CA MET A 135 13.32 -3.60 0.14
C MET A 135 14.77 -3.70 -0.36
N PRO A 136 15.20 -4.87 -0.86
CA PRO A 136 16.51 -5.00 -1.49
C PRO A 136 16.60 -4.08 -2.71
N GLN A 137 17.80 -3.54 -2.94
CA GLN A 137 18.08 -2.79 -4.17
C GLN A 137 18.24 -3.78 -5.33
N LYS A 138 17.48 -3.59 -6.38
CA LYS A 138 17.46 -4.49 -7.54
C LYS A 138 17.17 -3.75 -8.84
N ASP A 139 17.44 -4.44 -9.95
CA ASP A 139 17.20 -3.93 -11.32
C ASP A 139 15.71 -3.64 -11.53
N LYS A 140 15.42 -2.69 -12.43
CA LYS A 140 14.04 -2.29 -12.76
C LYS A 140 13.17 -3.42 -13.34
N HIS A 141 13.79 -4.48 -13.84
CA HIS A 141 13.09 -5.63 -14.42
C HIS A 141 12.91 -6.79 -13.44
N SER A 142 13.44 -6.65 -12.22
CA SER A 142 13.27 -7.64 -11.17
C SER A 142 11.80 -7.81 -10.78
N SER A 143 11.47 -8.98 -10.25
CA SER A 143 10.17 -9.24 -9.64
C SER A 143 10.08 -8.69 -8.21
N PHE A 144 8.88 -8.69 -7.63
CA PHE A 144 8.67 -8.10 -6.30
C PHE A 144 9.41 -8.90 -5.21
N LEU A 145 9.32 -10.22 -5.23
CA LEU A 145 9.93 -11.10 -4.22
C LEU A 145 11.42 -11.36 -4.44
N GLU A 146 11.93 -11.05 -5.64
CA GLU A 146 13.35 -11.28 -5.96
C GLU A 146 14.26 -10.56 -4.99
N GLY A 147 15.25 -11.28 -4.44
CA GLY A 147 16.25 -10.76 -3.50
C GLY A 147 15.75 -10.53 -2.08
N MET A 148 14.48 -10.78 -1.78
CA MET A 148 13.98 -10.81 -0.42
C MET A 148 14.49 -12.05 0.32
N GLU A 149 14.75 -11.91 1.62
CA GLU A 149 15.19 -13.03 2.45
C GLU A 149 14.03 -13.98 2.75
N VAL A 150 14.30 -15.27 2.72
CA VAL A 150 13.35 -16.29 3.15
C VAL A 150 13.71 -16.70 4.57
N PHE A 151 13.06 -16.08 5.55
CA PHE A 151 13.25 -16.44 6.95
C PHE A 151 12.66 -17.83 7.23
N GLU A 152 13.28 -18.56 8.16
CA GLU A 152 12.85 -19.91 8.54
C GLU A 152 11.72 -19.87 9.58
N ASP A 153 11.70 -18.83 10.41
CA ASP A 153 10.82 -18.70 11.58
C ASP A 153 9.80 -17.57 11.43
N PHE A 154 8.65 -17.80 12.02
CA PHE A 154 7.64 -16.77 12.21
C PHE A 154 8.07 -15.77 13.27
N PRO A 155 7.79 -14.48 13.09
CA PRO A 155 7.97 -13.50 14.17
C PRO A 155 6.86 -13.64 15.23
N ASP A 156 7.10 -13.12 16.44
CA ASP A 156 6.15 -13.20 17.55
C ASP A 156 4.77 -12.56 17.25
N TRP A 157 4.72 -11.64 16.30
CA TRP A 157 3.49 -10.91 15.93
C TRP A 157 2.69 -11.57 14.80
N PHE A 158 3.19 -12.63 14.16
CA PHE A 158 2.59 -13.27 13.00
C PHE A 158 2.76 -14.79 13.08
N SER A 159 1.67 -15.51 13.21
CA SER A 159 1.66 -16.96 13.38
C SER A 159 1.38 -17.72 12.08
N PRO A 160 1.62 -19.05 12.04
CA PRO A 160 1.17 -19.90 10.93
C PRO A 160 -0.34 -19.82 10.70
N GLU A 161 -1.13 -19.70 11.76
CA GLU A 161 -2.58 -19.59 11.72
C GLU A 161 -3.03 -18.26 11.09
N ASP A 162 -2.33 -17.15 11.38
CA ASP A 162 -2.58 -15.86 10.74
C ASP A 162 -2.29 -15.94 9.24
N LEU A 163 -1.18 -16.59 8.86
CA LEU A 163 -0.84 -16.80 7.45
C LEU A 163 -1.90 -17.63 6.73
N ASP A 164 -2.35 -18.73 7.35
CA ASP A 164 -3.38 -19.58 6.76
C ASP A 164 -4.72 -18.83 6.61
N TYR A 165 -5.04 -17.93 7.54
CA TYR A 165 -6.19 -17.05 7.42
C TYR A 165 -6.05 -16.11 6.21
N PHE A 166 -4.92 -15.42 6.05
CA PHE A 166 -4.70 -14.54 4.89
C PHE A 166 -4.75 -15.28 3.56
N VAL A 167 -4.17 -16.47 3.48
CA VAL A 167 -4.25 -17.33 2.28
C VAL A 167 -5.69 -17.70 1.93
N SER A 168 -6.57 -17.83 2.95
CA SER A 168 -7.98 -18.22 2.75
C SER A 168 -8.87 -17.09 2.26
N GLN A 169 -8.43 -15.83 2.35
CA GLN A 169 -9.19 -14.63 1.96
C GLN A 169 -8.91 -14.20 0.51
#